data_eb154ec4af80b13ab75dc0da5270c9fd
#
_entry.id   eb154ec4af80b13ab75dc0da5270c9fd
#
_cell.length_a   1.000
_cell.length_b   1.000
_cell.length_c   1.000
_cell.angle_alpha   90.00
_cell.angle_beta   90.00
_cell.angle_gamma   90.00
#
_symmetry.space_group_name_H-M   'P 1'
#
loop_
_entity.id
_entity.type
_entity.pdbx_description
1 polymer ?
#
loop_
_entity_poly.entity_id
_entity_poly.type
_entity_poly.pdbx_seq_one_letter_code
_entity_poly.pdbx_strand_id
1 'polypeptide(L)'
;MTQTKTNPVATADPAATARGAEVSLPDAPHLSGLRFRRLRDDADWAGQAEVMTAASIADGDDYAPTGENLRIDAENRAGFDIWRDLLLADAGGRIVAWAEGMVHIRDGRPVHHLSGVVHPEFRRRGIGRAMLHWNERRARELAAADSGLAGPDAQLGSWVSEGEVGANALLEQESYRVNRYGFTMIRRGLDRVEPVPLPDGLEIRQVLPEHHRAIWAADNEAFRDHWEHREQVDEDYAALFGQPELDTSLWRVAWAGDEVAASVQSWIWTDENETLGVSRGWLERISVRRSWRRRGLARALIASALIELHERGMTEAMLGVDAENPTGALSVYESVGFEVKVRSSSYRKPLAE
;
A
#
# COMPACT_ATOMS: atom_id res chain seq x y z
N MET A 1 -11.95 60.31 20.91
CA MET A 1 -10.86 59.41 20.46
C MET A 1 -11.49 58.06 20.10
N THR A 2 -11.75 57.89 18.84
CA THR A 2 -12.44 56.68 18.29
C THR A 2 -11.36 55.67 17.88
N GLN A 3 -11.25 54.56 18.59
CA GLN A 3 -10.34 53.48 18.22
C GLN A 3 -10.94 52.68 17.06
N THR A 4 -10.31 52.76 15.93
CA THR A 4 -10.59 51.94 14.77
C THR A 4 -10.08 50.52 15.05
N LYS A 5 -10.99 49.55 15.24
CA LYS A 5 -10.64 48.12 15.27
C LYS A 5 -10.24 47.68 13.86
N THR A 6 -8.97 47.44 13.67
CA THR A 6 -8.47 46.72 12.50
C THR A 6 -8.91 45.26 12.61
N ASN A 7 -9.75 44.79 11.67
CA ASN A 7 -10.05 43.37 11.46
C ASN A 7 -8.75 42.63 11.12
N PRO A 8 -8.45 41.47 11.73
CA PRO A 8 -7.37 40.63 11.24
C PRO A 8 -7.73 40.14 9.85
N VAL A 9 -6.83 40.36 8.90
CA VAL A 9 -6.87 39.74 7.57
C VAL A 9 -6.88 38.24 7.81
N ALA A 10 -7.97 37.57 7.42
CA ALA A 10 -8.06 36.13 7.42
C ALA A 10 -6.91 35.60 6.54
N THR A 11 -5.94 34.92 7.13
CA THR A 11 -4.94 34.17 6.38
C THR A 11 -5.69 33.13 5.59
N ALA A 12 -5.65 33.24 4.27
CA ALA A 12 -6.27 32.26 3.36
C ALA A 12 -5.73 30.87 3.72
N ASP A 13 -6.64 29.91 3.86
CA ASP A 13 -6.31 28.51 4.08
C ASP A 13 -5.34 28.06 2.97
N PRO A 14 -4.11 27.62 3.30
CA PRO A 14 -3.14 27.16 2.29
C PRO A 14 -3.68 26.03 1.40
N ALA A 15 -4.59 25.21 1.92
CA ALA A 15 -5.27 24.16 1.17
C ALA A 15 -6.23 24.73 0.10
N ALA A 16 -6.94 25.84 0.41
CA ALA A 16 -7.87 26.44 -0.55
C ALA A 16 -7.15 27.03 -1.78
N THR A 17 -5.91 27.48 -1.64
CA THR A 17 -5.09 28.01 -2.74
C THR A 17 -4.43 26.90 -3.57
N ALA A 18 -4.30 25.69 -3.03
CA ALA A 18 -3.67 24.55 -3.71
C ALA A 18 -4.64 23.75 -4.57
N ARG A 19 -5.95 23.77 -4.27
CA ARG A 19 -6.97 22.97 -4.97
C ARG A 19 -7.03 23.27 -6.46
N GLY A 20 -6.83 22.22 -7.29
CA GLY A 20 -6.90 22.32 -8.75
C GLY A 20 -5.79 23.17 -9.37
N ALA A 21 -4.82 23.67 -8.58
CA ALA A 21 -3.76 24.54 -9.08
C ALA A 21 -2.93 23.83 -10.16
N GLU A 22 -2.69 24.51 -11.27
CA GLU A 22 -1.86 24.00 -12.34
C GLU A 22 -0.39 23.95 -11.91
N VAL A 23 0.29 22.86 -12.27
CA VAL A 23 1.69 22.61 -11.93
C VAL A 23 2.52 22.55 -13.21
N SER A 24 3.46 23.47 -13.37
CA SER A 24 4.38 23.44 -14.49
C SER A 24 5.50 22.44 -14.25
N LEU A 25 5.71 21.51 -15.17
CA LEU A 25 6.80 20.56 -15.14
C LEU A 25 7.82 20.92 -16.25
N PRO A 26 9.12 21.07 -15.92
CA PRO A 26 10.14 21.39 -16.91
C PRO A 26 10.21 20.40 -18.07
N ASP A 27 9.98 19.12 -17.75
CA ASP A 27 10.08 18.00 -18.69
C ASP A 27 8.71 17.55 -19.22
N ALA A 28 7.67 18.40 -19.08
CA ALA A 28 6.33 18.07 -19.56
C ALA A 28 6.35 17.78 -21.06
N PRO A 29 5.76 16.67 -21.51
CA PRO A 29 5.66 16.43 -22.95
C PRO A 29 4.67 17.40 -23.59
N HIS A 30 4.97 17.83 -24.83
CA HIS A 30 4.09 18.67 -25.61
C HIS A 30 2.92 17.86 -26.21
N LEU A 31 1.87 17.63 -25.39
CA LEU A 31 0.65 16.96 -25.82
C LEU A 31 -0.54 17.93 -25.72
N SER A 32 -1.31 18.05 -26.80
CA SER A 32 -2.45 18.95 -26.83
C SER A 32 -3.46 18.61 -25.74
N GLY A 33 -3.86 19.61 -24.95
CA GLY A 33 -4.83 19.46 -23.88
C GLY A 33 -4.32 18.79 -22.60
N LEU A 34 -3.05 18.36 -22.56
CA LEU A 34 -2.46 17.80 -21.34
C LEU A 34 -2.05 18.92 -20.38
N ARG A 35 -2.46 18.79 -19.11
CA ARG A 35 -2.08 19.68 -18.02
C ARG A 35 -1.71 18.83 -16.80
N PHE A 36 -0.81 19.32 -15.98
CA PHE A 36 -0.53 18.78 -14.66
C PHE A 36 -1.12 19.69 -13.60
N ARG A 37 -1.80 19.14 -12.64
CA ARG A 37 -2.48 19.91 -11.60
C ARG A 37 -2.60 19.17 -10.28
N ARG A 38 -2.92 19.88 -9.24
CA ARG A 38 -3.26 19.33 -7.92
C ARG A 38 -4.67 18.74 -7.93
N LEU A 39 -4.97 17.98 -6.89
CA LEU A 39 -6.32 17.51 -6.58
C LEU A 39 -7.30 18.71 -6.53
N ARG A 40 -8.47 18.56 -7.12
CA ARG A 40 -9.48 19.61 -7.18
C ARG A 40 -10.70 19.27 -6.33
N ASP A 41 -11.28 18.12 -6.53
CA ASP A 41 -12.50 17.65 -5.89
C ASP A 41 -12.58 16.11 -5.87
N ASP A 42 -13.66 15.57 -5.28
CA ASP A 42 -13.85 14.13 -5.13
C ASP A 42 -13.95 13.37 -6.45
N ALA A 43 -14.32 14.02 -7.55
CA ALA A 43 -14.38 13.38 -8.88
C ALA A 43 -12.99 12.99 -9.38
N ASP A 44 -11.93 13.64 -8.90
CA ASP A 44 -10.56 13.31 -9.25
C ASP A 44 -10.14 11.94 -8.70
N TRP A 45 -10.67 11.53 -7.54
CA TRP A 45 -10.42 10.20 -6.97
C TRP A 45 -11.00 9.09 -7.84
N ALA A 46 -12.21 9.30 -8.39
CA ALA A 46 -12.79 8.35 -9.34
C ALA A 46 -11.93 8.24 -10.61
N GLY A 47 -11.43 9.37 -11.13
CA GLY A 47 -10.51 9.38 -12.27
C GLY A 47 -9.17 8.70 -11.97
N GLN A 48 -8.63 8.84 -10.76
CA GLN A 48 -7.43 8.13 -10.32
C GLN A 48 -7.68 6.61 -10.26
N ALA A 49 -8.81 6.19 -9.70
CA ALA A 49 -9.20 4.78 -9.62
C ALA A 49 -9.35 4.16 -11.02
N GLU A 50 -9.96 4.88 -11.98
CA GLU A 50 -10.06 4.44 -13.38
C GLU A 50 -8.67 4.19 -13.99
N VAL A 51 -7.73 5.11 -13.78
CA VAL A 51 -6.35 4.98 -14.28
C VAL A 51 -5.67 3.77 -13.66
N MET A 52 -5.81 3.56 -12.35
CA MET A 52 -5.21 2.43 -11.64
C MET A 52 -5.76 1.10 -12.15
N THR A 53 -7.08 0.97 -12.23
CA THR A 53 -7.74 -0.25 -12.71
C THR A 53 -7.35 -0.56 -14.16
N ALA A 54 -7.39 0.43 -15.05
CA ALA A 54 -7.01 0.25 -16.45
C ALA A 54 -5.55 -0.17 -16.62
N ALA A 55 -4.65 0.41 -15.83
CA ALA A 55 -3.24 0.09 -15.84
C ALA A 55 -2.97 -1.32 -15.29
N SER A 56 -3.57 -1.65 -14.14
CA SER A 56 -3.45 -2.94 -13.47
C SER A 56 -3.87 -4.08 -14.40
N ILE A 57 -5.04 -3.97 -15.02
CA ILE A 57 -5.52 -4.96 -16.00
C ILE A 57 -4.55 -5.12 -17.17
N ALA A 58 -4.04 -3.98 -17.71
CA ALA A 58 -3.12 -4.02 -18.85
C ALA A 58 -1.75 -4.62 -18.50
N ASP A 59 -1.34 -4.54 -17.25
CA ASP A 59 -0.05 -5.04 -16.75
C ASP A 59 -0.16 -6.46 -16.14
N GLY A 60 -1.38 -7.02 -16.11
CA GLY A 60 -1.63 -8.38 -15.61
C GLY A 60 -1.69 -8.47 -14.08
N ASP A 61 -1.83 -7.34 -13.42
CA ASP A 61 -2.17 -7.24 -12.01
C ASP A 61 -3.70 -7.21 -11.86
N ASP A 62 -4.23 -7.71 -10.76
CA ASP A 62 -5.67 -7.66 -10.48
C ASP A 62 -5.90 -6.72 -9.30
N TYR A 63 -5.79 -5.42 -9.53
CA TYR A 63 -6.05 -4.38 -8.54
C TYR A 63 -7.01 -3.34 -9.08
N ALA A 64 -8.14 -3.14 -8.42
CA ALA A 64 -9.19 -2.25 -8.88
C ALA A 64 -9.80 -1.48 -7.69
N PRO A 65 -9.11 -0.46 -7.16
CA PRO A 65 -9.60 0.33 -6.04
C PRO A 65 -10.76 1.21 -6.47
N THR A 66 -11.64 1.55 -5.51
CA THR A 66 -12.62 2.62 -5.71
C THR A 66 -12.01 3.99 -5.41
N GLY A 67 -12.61 5.06 -5.96
CA GLY A 67 -12.21 6.42 -5.62
C GLY A 67 -12.39 6.73 -4.13
N GLU A 68 -13.40 6.14 -3.50
CA GLU A 68 -13.64 6.30 -2.06
C GLU A 68 -12.53 5.68 -1.22
N ASN A 69 -12.10 4.46 -1.56
CA ASN A 69 -11.00 3.78 -0.84
C ASN A 69 -9.69 4.57 -0.98
N LEU A 70 -9.39 5.08 -2.19
CA LEU A 70 -8.21 5.92 -2.42
C LEU A 70 -8.27 7.21 -1.58
N ARG A 71 -9.44 7.86 -1.51
CA ARG A 71 -9.63 9.06 -0.70
C ARG A 71 -9.42 8.78 0.78
N ILE A 72 -10.08 7.76 1.32
CA ILE A 72 -9.98 7.38 2.73
C ILE A 72 -8.53 7.04 3.10
N ASP A 73 -7.85 6.25 2.27
CA ASP A 73 -6.44 5.90 2.49
C ASP A 73 -5.55 7.14 2.50
N ALA A 74 -5.68 8.01 1.52
CA ALA A 74 -4.87 9.22 1.40
C ALA A 74 -5.10 10.21 2.56
N GLU A 75 -6.36 10.42 2.98
CA GLU A 75 -6.73 11.32 4.09
C GLU A 75 -6.23 10.81 5.46
N ASN A 76 -6.16 9.48 5.65
CA ASN A 76 -5.70 8.87 6.89
C ASN A 76 -4.18 8.57 6.91
N ARG A 77 -3.46 8.88 5.83
CA ARG A 77 -2.05 8.58 5.68
C ARG A 77 -1.19 9.60 6.40
N ALA A 78 -0.53 9.19 7.49
CA ALA A 78 0.31 10.06 8.30
C ALA A 78 1.44 10.69 7.48
N GLY A 79 1.60 12.02 7.60
CA GLY A 79 2.66 12.77 6.91
C GLY A 79 2.46 12.98 5.41
N PHE A 80 1.27 12.68 4.88
CA PHE A 80 0.90 12.91 3.48
C PHE A 80 -0.05 14.12 3.34
N ASP A 81 0.35 15.10 2.56
CA ASP A 81 -0.48 16.27 2.24
C ASP A 81 -1.11 16.08 0.86
N ILE A 82 -2.38 15.66 0.81
CA ILE A 82 -3.12 15.39 -0.44
C ILE A 82 -3.12 16.56 -1.41
N TRP A 83 -2.98 17.79 -0.91
CA TRP A 83 -2.98 19.00 -1.71
C TRP A 83 -1.60 19.34 -2.30
N ARG A 84 -0.54 18.74 -1.78
CA ARG A 84 0.85 19.02 -2.15
C ARG A 84 1.61 17.82 -2.66
N ASP A 85 1.28 16.62 -2.17
CA ASP A 85 2.04 15.40 -2.43
C ASP A 85 1.39 14.52 -3.50
N LEU A 86 0.19 14.90 -4.00
CA LEU A 86 -0.50 14.26 -5.13
C LEU A 86 -0.47 15.19 -6.36
N LEU A 87 -0.06 14.65 -7.50
CA LEU A 87 -0.07 15.28 -8.81
C LEU A 87 -0.92 14.47 -9.79
N LEU A 88 -1.80 15.14 -10.50
CA LEU A 88 -2.65 14.55 -11.53
C LEU A 88 -2.26 15.08 -12.91
N ALA A 89 -2.28 14.21 -13.91
CA ALA A 89 -2.23 14.60 -15.31
C ALA A 89 -3.66 14.55 -15.89
N ASP A 90 -4.12 15.68 -16.37
CA ASP A 90 -5.46 15.90 -16.94
C ASP A 90 -5.33 16.15 -18.44
N ALA A 91 -6.01 15.35 -19.24
CA ALA A 91 -6.09 15.50 -20.67
C ALA A 91 -7.52 15.80 -21.10
N GLY A 92 -7.84 17.07 -21.25
CA GLY A 92 -9.18 17.51 -21.67
C GLY A 92 -10.29 17.22 -20.65
N GLY A 93 -9.97 17.21 -19.34
CA GLY A 93 -10.91 16.95 -18.26
C GLY A 93 -10.94 15.50 -17.78
N ARG A 94 -10.20 14.58 -18.44
CA ARG A 94 -10.01 13.19 -17.99
C ARG A 94 -8.67 13.06 -17.28
N ILE A 95 -8.65 12.42 -16.12
CA ILE A 95 -7.40 12.03 -15.46
C ILE A 95 -6.79 10.88 -16.26
N VAL A 96 -5.53 11.05 -16.65
CA VAL A 96 -4.80 10.07 -17.48
C VAL A 96 -3.52 9.57 -16.82
N ALA A 97 -3.09 10.20 -15.74
CA ALA A 97 -2.00 9.72 -14.89
C ALA A 97 -2.07 10.40 -13.53
N TRP A 98 -1.43 9.78 -12.54
CA TRP A 98 -1.22 10.34 -11.21
C TRP A 98 0.18 10.00 -10.72
N ALA A 99 0.70 10.81 -9.80
CA ALA A 99 1.93 10.53 -9.08
C ALA A 99 1.84 11.09 -7.66
N GLU A 100 2.42 10.36 -6.72
CA GLU A 100 2.51 10.76 -5.32
C GLU A 100 3.83 10.31 -4.70
N GLY A 101 4.24 10.97 -3.63
CA GLY A 101 5.40 10.58 -2.84
C GLY A 101 5.10 10.65 -1.36
N MET A 102 5.62 9.69 -0.61
CA MET A 102 5.58 9.66 0.84
C MET A 102 6.94 9.27 1.40
N VAL A 103 7.23 9.66 2.63
CA VAL A 103 8.47 9.29 3.29
C VAL A 103 8.20 8.43 4.52
N HIS A 104 9.02 7.39 4.68
CA HIS A 104 9.03 6.56 5.87
C HIS A 104 10.45 6.43 6.41
N ILE A 105 10.57 6.38 7.73
CA ILE A 105 11.83 5.96 8.34
C ILE A 105 11.84 4.44 8.38
N ARG A 106 12.80 3.83 7.68
CA ARG A 106 12.98 2.38 7.57
C ARG A 106 14.38 2.01 8.07
N ASP A 107 14.47 1.20 9.12
CA ASP A 107 15.75 0.86 9.78
C ASP A 107 16.60 2.12 10.11
N GLY A 108 15.93 3.19 10.58
CA GLY A 108 16.57 4.47 10.91
C GLY A 108 16.97 5.34 9.71
N ARG A 109 16.57 4.98 8.48
CA ARG A 109 16.89 5.72 7.26
C ARG A 109 15.64 6.28 6.61
N PRO A 110 15.66 7.53 6.10
CA PRO A 110 14.56 8.06 5.31
C PRO A 110 14.49 7.36 3.94
N VAL A 111 13.32 6.81 3.62
CA VAL A 111 13.00 6.28 2.29
C VAL A 111 11.81 7.05 1.75
N HIS A 112 12.04 7.84 0.71
CA HIS A 112 11.01 8.55 -0.01
C HIS A 112 10.42 7.61 -1.08
N HIS A 113 9.27 7.03 -0.78
CA HIS A 113 8.55 6.18 -1.71
C HIS A 113 7.83 7.03 -2.76
N LEU A 114 8.13 6.74 -4.03
CA LEU A 114 7.56 7.41 -5.19
C LEU A 114 6.66 6.43 -5.93
N SER A 115 5.41 6.80 -6.11
CA SER A 115 4.41 6.04 -6.85
C SER A 115 3.86 6.87 -7.99
N GLY A 116 3.40 6.20 -9.04
CA GLY A 116 2.73 6.87 -10.14
C GLY A 116 2.33 5.90 -11.24
N VAL A 117 1.18 6.17 -11.83
CA VAL A 117 0.60 5.32 -12.88
C VAL A 117 0.18 6.18 -14.06
N VAL A 118 0.38 5.67 -15.27
CA VAL A 118 -0.09 6.28 -16.52
C VAL A 118 -1.07 5.34 -17.18
N HIS A 119 -2.26 5.85 -17.51
CA HIS A 119 -3.28 5.12 -18.25
C HIS A 119 -2.68 4.49 -19.53
N PRO A 120 -2.95 3.23 -19.86
CA PRO A 120 -2.31 2.53 -20.98
C PRO A 120 -2.31 3.29 -22.30
N GLU A 121 -3.41 3.96 -22.66
CA GLU A 121 -3.55 4.77 -23.88
C GLU A 121 -2.60 5.98 -23.94
N PHE A 122 -2.08 6.42 -22.80
CA PHE A 122 -1.22 7.61 -22.69
C PHE A 122 0.25 7.27 -22.41
N ARG A 123 0.58 5.98 -22.34
CA ARG A 123 1.98 5.52 -22.12
C ARG A 123 2.89 5.86 -23.28
N ARG A 124 4.21 5.83 -23.02
CA ARG A 124 5.29 6.06 -24.01
C ARG A 124 5.28 7.45 -24.65
N ARG A 125 4.70 8.44 -23.97
CA ARG A 125 4.61 9.84 -24.41
C ARG A 125 5.36 10.82 -23.49
N GLY A 126 6.20 10.33 -22.56
CA GLY A 126 6.98 11.16 -21.65
C GLY A 126 6.29 11.53 -20.33
N ILE A 127 4.97 11.27 -20.18
CA ILE A 127 4.20 11.65 -18.97
C ILE A 127 4.83 11.02 -17.70
N GLY A 128 5.07 9.71 -17.70
CA GLY A 128 5.64 9.02 -16.53
C GLY A 128 7.00 9.57 -16.09
N ARG A 129 7.89 9.91 -17.04
CA ARG A 129 9.18 10.52 -16.71
C ARG A 129 9.02 11.90 -16.07
N ALA A 130 8.18 12.76 -16.62
CA ALA A 130 7.95 14.09 -16.08
C ALA A 130 7.36 14.02 -14.65
N MET A 131 6.48 13.05 -14.39
CA MET A 131 5.89 12.83 -13.06
C MET A 131 6.89 12.21 -12.09
N LEU A 132 7.74 11.27 -12.50
CA LEU A 132 8.83 10.73 -11.68
C LEU A 132 9.80 11.85 -11.25
N HIS A 133 10.23 12.71 -12.18
CA HIS A 133 11.09 13.84 -11.85
C HIS A 133 10.41 14.85 -10.93
N TRP A 134 9.09 15.03 -11.05
CA TRP A 134 8.33 15.84 -10.11
C TRP A 134 8.36 15.21 -8.70
N ASN A 135 8.09 13.92 -8.56
CA ASN A 135 8.17 13.18 -7.31
C ASN A 135 9.56 13.32 -6.67
N GLU A 136 10.65 13.15 -7.46
CA GLU A 136 12.00 13.31 -6.97
C GLU A 136 12.29 14.73 -6.45
N ARG A 137 11.84 15.76 -7.18
CA ARG A 137 11.97 17.16 -6.70
C ARG A 137 11.20 17.36 -5.41
N ARG A 138 9.99 16.84 -5.32
CA ARG A 138 9.17 16.94 -4.12
C ARG A 138 9.81 16.24 -2.91
N ALA A 139 10.38 15.07 -3.10
CA ALA A 139 11.15 14.37 -2.06
C ALA A 139 12.33 15.21 -1.56
N ARG A 140 13.09 15.84 -2.48
CA ARG A 140 14.20 16.73 -2.11
C ARG A 140 13.74 17.99 -1.38
N GLU A 141 12.58 18.56 -1.75
CA GLU A 141 11.97 19.69 -1.03
C GLU A 141 11.60 19.32 0.41
N LEU A 142 10.99 18.13 0.62
CA LEU A 142 10.66 17.64 1.94
C LEU A 142 11.92 17.42 2.80
N ALA A 143 12.94 16.81 2.24
CA ALA A 143 14.22 16.61 2.91
C ALA A 143 14.95 17.93 3.23
N ALA A 144 14.82 18.95 2.39
CA ALA A 144 15.38 20.27 2.65
C ALA A 144 14.63 21.02 3.77
N ALA A 145 13.32 20.75 3.90
CA ALA A 145 12.48 21.37 4.94
C ALA A 145 12.62 20.69 6.32
N ASP A 146 12.95 19.40 6.35
CA ASP A 146 13.12 18.60 7.56
C ASP A 146 14.39 17.75 7.47
N SER A 147 15.39 18.08 8.30
CA SER A 147 16.66 17.36 8.35
C SER A 147 16.52 15.89 8.80
N GLY A 148 15.43 15.52 9.48
CA GLY A 148 15.09 14.14 9.82
C GLY A 148 14.72 13.28 8.61
N LEU A 149 14.34 13.91 7.49
CA LEU A 149 14.00 13.27 6.22
C LEU A 149 15.17 13.30 5.21
N ALA A 150 16.31 13.83 5.61
CA ALA A 150 17.54 13.95 4.83
C ALA A 150 18.64 13.05 5.40
N GLY A 151 19.78 13.02 4.74
CA GLY A 151 21.00 12.35 5.22
C GLY A 151 21.72 11.60 4.10
N PRO A 152 22.94 11.12 4.37
CA PRO A 152 23.75 10.40 3.37
C PRO A 152 23.11 9.06 2.95
N ASP A 153 22.31 8.47 3.82
CA ASP A 153 21.63 7.19 3.59
C ASP A 153 20.15 7.36 3.16
N ALA A 154 19.67 8.60 2.97
CA ALA A 154 18.34 8.88 2.48
C ALA A 154 18.18 8.40 1.02
N GLN A 155 17.08 7.74 0.73
CA GLN A 155 16.85 7.08 -0.55
C GLN A 155 15.50 7.47 -1.16
N LEU A 156 15.46 7.49 -2.48
CA LEU A 156 14.25 7.39 -3.28
C LEU A 156 13.95 5.92 -3.49
N GLY A 157 12.69 5.53 -3.46
CA GLY A 157 12.28 4.14 -3.64
C GLY A 157 10.98 4.02 -4.43
N SER A 158 10.81 2.91 -5.12
CA SER A 158 9.56 2.54 -5.80
C SER A 158 9.38 1.03 -5.82
N TRP A 159 8.14 0.57 -5.81
CA TRP A 159 7.78 -0.82 -6.07
C TRP A 159 7.09 -0.89 -7.43
N VAL A 160 7.50 -1.88 -8.25
CA VAL A 160 6.97 -2.05 -9.60
C VAL A 160 6.82 -3.54 -9.89
N SER A 161 5.68 -3.96 -10.45
CA SER A 161 5.47 -5.34 -10.87
C SER A 161 6.21 -5.66 -12.17
N GLU A 162 6.45 -6.95 -12.42
CA GLU A 162 7.12 -7.39 -13.66
C GLU A 162 6.31 -7.07 -14.92
N GLY A 163 4.98 -6.99 -14.80
CA GLY A 163 4.07 -6.61 -15.89
C GLY A 163 4.18 -5.14 -16.27
N GLU A 164 4.60 -4.28 -15.38
CA GLU A 164 4.82 -2.84 -15.63
C GLU A 164 6.12 -2.55 -16.39
N VAL A 165 6.27 -3.16 -17.58
CA VAL A 165 7.49 -3.12 -18.39
C VAL A 165 8.00 -1.69 -18.62
N GLY A 166 7.07 -0.75 -18.81
CA GLY A 166 7.39 0.66 -19.04
C GLY A 166 7.97 1.36 -17.81
N ALA A 167 7.45 1.05 -16.62
CA ALA A 167 7.90 1.61 -15.35
C ALA A 167 9.27 1.03 -14.96
N ASN A 168 9.45 -0.29 -15.08
CA ASN A 168 10.73 -0.96 -14.87
C ASN A 168 11.85 -0.30 -15.74
N ALA A 169 11.60 -0.18 -17.04
CA ALA A 169 12.56 0.43 -17.96
C ALA A 169 12.83 1.92 -17.64
N LEU A 170 11.81 2.67 -17.19
CA LEU A 170 11.97 4.06 -16.80
C LEU A 170 12.89 4.18 -15.56
N LEU A 171 12.62 3.42 -14.51
CA LEU A 171 13.42 3.46 -13.29
C LEU A 171 14.88 3.11 -13.55
N GLU A 172 15.14 2.07 -14.36
CA GLU A 172 16.51 1.69 -14.76
C GLU A 172 17.23 2.81 -15.52
N GLN A 173 16.54 3.47 -16.47
CA GLN A 173 17.07 4.63 -17.22
C GLN A 173 17.37 5.83 -16.31
N GLU A 174 16.56 6.03 -15.27
CA GLU A 174 16.73 7.10 -14.28
C GLU A 174 17.66 6.69 -13.12
N SER A 175 18.49 5.66 -13.34
CA SER A 175 19.55 5.20 -12.42
C SER A 175 19.06 4.54 -11.12
N TYR A 176 17.81 4.15 -11.03
CA TYR A 176 17.36 3.29 -9.93
C TYR A 176 17.94 1.88 -10.09
N ARG A 177 18.17 1.21 -8.97
CA ARG A 177 18.65 -0.18 -8.93
C ARG A 177 17.71 -1.03 -8.09
N VAL A 178 17.48 -2.26 -8.55
CA VAL A 178 16.75 -3.25 -7.78
C VAL A 178 17.54 -3.58 -6.52
N ASN A 179 16.88 -3.53 -5.37
CA ASN A 179 17.46 -3.90 -4.09
C ASN A 179 16.72 -5.04 -3.40
N ARG A 180 15.49 -5.36 -3.83
CA ARG A 180 14.70 -6.45 -3.27
C ARG A 180 13.61 -6.91 -4.23
N TYR A 181 13.10 -8.12 -3.99
CA TYR A 181 11.98 -8.69 -4.75
C TYR A 181 10.84 -9.04 -3.81
N GLY A 182 9.62 -8.97 -4.33
CA GLY A 182 8.40 -9.42 -3.66
C GLY A 182 7.57 -10.29 -4.59
N PHE A 183 6.68 -11.08 -3.99
CA PHE A 183 5.71 -11.87 -4.72
C PHE A 183 4.31 -11.56 -4.23
N THR A 184 3.39 -11.44 -5.16
CA THR A 184 1.97 -11.65 -4.89
C THR A 184 1.68 -13.10 -5.23
N MET A 185 1.16 -13.83 -4.25
CA MET A 185 0.84 -15.26 -4.41
C MET A 185 -0.67 -15.47 -4.40
N ILE A 186 -1.13 -16.50 -5.08
CA ILE A 186 -2.54 -16.85 -5.19
C ILE A 186 -2.75 -18.33 -4.82
N ARG A 187 -3.85 -18.62 -4.12
CA ARG A 187 -4.37 -19.96 -3.85
C ARG A 187 -5.78 -20.06 -4.42
N ARG A 188 -5.95 -20.88 -5.44
CA ARG A 188 -7.25 -21.18 -6.05
C ARG A 188 -7.85 -22.48 -5.52
N GLY A 189 -9.18 -22.62 -5.61
CA GLY A 189 -9.88 -23.81 -5.16
C GLY A 189 -9.86 -23.98 -3.65
N LEU A 190 -10.43 -23.01 -2.94
CA LEU A 190 -10.48 -23.00 -1.47
C LEU A 190 -11.35 -24.14 -0.92
N ASP A 191 -12.26 -24.68 -1.72
CA ASP A 191 -13.08 -25.90 -1.44
C ASP A 191 -12.25 -27.16 -1.17
N ARG A 192 -10.97 -27.15 -1.52
CA ARG A 192 -10.05 -28.30 -1.38
C ARG A 192 -9.01 -28.11 -0.28
N VAL A 193 -9.19 -27.11 0.58
CA VAL A 193 -8.26 -26.87 1.67
C VAL A 193 -8.60 -27.82 2.83
N GLU A 194 -7.63 -28.64 3.21
CA GLU A 194 -7.77 -29.56 4.34
C GLU A 194 -7.43 -28.85 5.66
N PRO A 195 -8.21 -29.09 6.73
CA PRO A 195 -7.89 -28.56 8.05
C PRO A 195 -6.54 -29.07 8.54
N VAL A 196 -5.76 -28.18 9.13
CA VAL A 196 -4.48 -28.49 9.78
C VAL A 196 -4.65 -28.30 11.29
N PRO A 197 -4.36 -29.31 12.11
CA PRO A 197 -4.54 -29.20 13.56
C PRO A 197 -3.58 -28.13 14.15
N LEU A 198 -4.07 -27.42 15.15
CA LEU A 198 -3.24 -26.52 15.93
C LEU A 198 -2.24 -27.32 16.77
N PRO A 199 -1.06 -26.74 17.06
CA PRO A 199 -0.20 -27.27 18.09
C PRO A 199 -0.87 -27.29 19.46
N ASP A 200 -0.46 -28.27 20.32
CA ASP A 200 -1.04 -28.44 21.64
C ASP A 200 -0.96 -27.15 22.48
N GLY A 201 -2.00 -26.92 23.26
CA GLY A 201 -2.12 -25.77 24.17
C GLY A 201 -2.54 -24.45 23.48
N LEU A 202 -2.92 -24.53 22.22
CA LEU A 202 -3.42 -23.38 21.45
C LEU A 202 -4.88 -23.58 21.03
N GLU A 203 -5.62 -22.49 21.00
CA GLU A 203 -6.98 -22.45 20.47
C GLU A 203 -7.22 -21.23 19.59
N ILE A 204 -8.09 -21.34 18.60
CA ILE A 204 -8.59 -20.20 17.84
C ILE A 204 -9.83 -19.67 18.57
N ARG A 205 -9.85 -18.36 18.85
CA ARG A 205 -11.00 -17.68 19.45
C ARG A 205 -11.57 -16.67 18.47
N GLN A 206 -12.88 -16.44 18.57
CA GLN A 206 -13.52 -15.32 17.90
C GLN A 206 -12.88 -14.01 18.36
N VAL A 207 -12.58 -13.13 17.42
CA VAL A 207 -12.05 -11.81 17.73
C VAL A 207 -13.18 -10.89 18.20
N LEU A 208 -12.96 -10.28 19.36
CA LEU A 208 -13.85 -9.30 19.98
C LEU A 208 -13.12 -7.96 20.10
N PRO A 209 -13.83 -6.83 20.22
CA PRO A 209 -13.20 -5.51 20.33
C PRO A 209 -12.15 -5.39 21.44
N GLU A 210 -12.38 -6.03 22.60
CA GLU A 210 -11.44 -6.09 23.71
C GLU A 210 -10.12 -6.81 23.38
N HIS A 211 -10.09 -7.65 22.34
CA HIS A 211 -8.90 -8.36 21.88
C HIS A 211 -8.02 -7.53 20.96
N HIS A 212 -8.54 -6.47 20.33
CA HIS A 212 -7.89 -5.73 19.26
C HIS A 212 -6.48 -5.23 19.65
N ARG A 213 -6.36 -4.63 20.86
CA ARG A 213 -5.05 -4.12 21.33
C ARG A 213 -4.02 -5.23 21.54
N ALA A 214 -4.43 -6.37 22.08
CA ALA A 214 -3.54 -7.50 22.30
C ALA A 214 -3.07 -8.12 20.96
N ILE A 215 -3.98 -8.25 19.98
CA ILE A 215 -3.66 -8.75 18.65
C ILE A 215 -2.69 -7.79 17.94
N TRP A 216 -2.99 -6.50 17.96
CA TRP A 216 -2.15 -5.47 17.32
C TRP A 216 -0.74 -5.41 17.94
N ALA A 217 -0.63 -5.52 19.27
CA ALA A 217 0.67 -5.53 19.96
C ALA A 217 1.50 -6.77 19.62
N ALA A 218 0.86 -7.95 19.57
CA ALA A 218 1.51 -9.20 19.20
C ALA A 218 1.99 -9.19 17.75
N ASP A 219 1.20 -8.60 16.86
CA ASP A 219 1.51 -8.43 15.45
C ASP A 219 2.72 -7.49 15.27
N ASN A 220 2.72 -6.32 15.91
CA ASN A 220 3.85 -5.39 15.94
C ASN A 220 5.14 -6.09 16.41
N GLU A 221 5.09 -6.87 17.50
CA GLU A 221 6.23 -7.63 17.98
C GLU A 221 6.74 -8.63 16.93
N ALA A 222 5.83 -9.37 16.30
CA ALA A 222 6.19 -10.40 15.33
C ALA A 222 6.83 -9.83 14.06
N PHE A 223 6.43 -8.62 13.66
CA PHE A 223 6.95 -7.94 12.47
C PHE A 223 8.28 -7.23 12.67
N ARG A 224 8.83 -7.15 13.91
CA ARG A 224 10.16 -6.56 14.14
C ARG A 224 11.30 -7.22 13.39
N ASP A 225 11.12 -8.46 12.94
CA ASP A 225 12.10 -9.20 12.14
C ASP A 225 11.96 -8.97 10.63
N HIS A 226 10.94 -8.23 10.20
CA HIS A 226 10.72 -7.98 8.78
C HIS A 226 11.66 -6.91 8.26
N TRP A 227 12.04 -7.04 6.99
CA TRP A 227 12.83 -6.05 6.27
C TRP A 227 12.15 -4.68 6.28
N GLU A 228 12.93 -3.64 6.52
CA GLU A 228 12.44 -2.25 6.63
C GLU A 228 11.29 -2.10 7.65
N HIS A 229 11.34 -2.83 8.76
CA HIS A 229 10.33 -2.72 9.80
C HIS A 229 10.20 -1.26 10.31
N ARG A 230 8.96 -0.86 10.52
CA ARG A 230 8.58 0.36 11.25
C ARG A 230 7.68 -0.03 12.43
N GLU A 231 8.05 0.42 13.62
CA GLU A 231 7.18 0.28 14.79
C GLU A 231 5.87 1.05 14.50
N GLN A 232 4.73 0.39 14.65
CA GLN A 232 3.44 1.01 14.47
C GLN A 232 3.06 1.80 15.72
N VAL A 233 2.43 2.96 15.53
CA VAL A 233 2.00 3.89 16.58
C VAL A 233 0.48 3.90 16.73
N ASP A 234 -0.05 4.63 17.71
CA ASP A 234 -1.49 4.65 18.00
C ASP A 234 -2.34 5.20 16.84
N GLU A 235 -1.76 6.07 16.01
CA GLU A 235 -2.40 6.56 14.79
C GLU A 235 -2.61 5.45 13.77
N ASP A 236 -1.62 4.53 13.63
CA ASP A 236 -1.76 3.35 12.77
C ASP A 236 -2.84 2.39 13.29
N TYR A 237 -2.92 2.25 14.62
CA TYR A 237 -4.01 1.48 15.24
C TYR A 237 -5.37 2.09 14.91
N ALA A 238 -5.52 3.39 15.09
CA ALA A 238 -6.77 4.09 14.82
C ALA A 238 -7.16 4.01 13.33
N ALA A 239 -6.17 4.14 12.43
CA ALA A 239 -6.39 4.00 10.99
C ALA A 239 -6.85 2.58 10.61
N LEU A 240 -6.22 1.54 11.17
CA LEU A 240 -6.60 0.15 10.90
C LEU A 240 -8.03 -0.15 11.39
N PHE A 241 -8.33 0.14 12.66
CA PHE A 241 -9.63 -0.19 13.26
C PHE A 241 -10.74 0.80 12.92
N GLY A 242 -10.43 1.88 12.22
CA GLY A 242 -11.39 2.84 11.65
C GLY A 242 -11.79 2.56 10.20
N GLN A 243 -11.25 1.51 9.56
CA GLN A 243 -11.59 1.17 8.18
C GLN A 243 -13.03 0.64 8.08
N PRO A 244 -13.86 1.17 7.17
CA PRO A 244 -15.26 0.74 7.03
C PRO A 244 -15.43 -0.74 6.69
N GLU A 245 -14.52 -1.29 5.87
CA GLU A 245 -14.58 -2.69 5.41
C GLU A 245 -13.92 -3.68 6.37
N LEU A 246 -13.44 -3.22 7.53
CA LEU A 246 -12.79 -4.11 8.49
C LEU A 246 -13.79 -5.06 9.15
N ASP A 247 -13.72 -6.33 8.76
CA ASP A 247 -14.45 -7.44 9.42
C ASP A 247 -13.46 -8.35 10.17
N THR A 248 -13.27 -8.10 11.46
CA THR A 248 -12.38 -8.92 12.30
C THR A 248 -12.89 -10.33 12.56
N SER A 249 -14.12 -10.67 12.18
CA SER A 249 -14.63 -12.04 12.22
C SER A 249 -13.93 -12.96 11.21
N LEU A 250 -13.32 -12.40 10.16
CA LEU A 250 -12.49 -13.11 9.19
C LEU A 250 -11.10 -13.49 9.77
N TRP A 251 -10.68 -12.87 10.85
CA TRP A 251 -9.36 -13.09 11.40
C TRP A 251 -9.27 -14.43 12.14
N ARG A 252 -8.15 -15.10 11.98
CA ARG A 252 -7.80 -16.32 12.71
C ARG A 252 -6.67 -16.03 13.67
N VAL A 253 -6.99 -16.01 14.95
CA VAL A 253 -6.06 -15.66 16.03
C VAL A 253 -5.89 -16.85 16.96
N ALA A 254 -4.66 -17.32 17.11
CA ALA A 254 -4.32 -18.41 18.02
C ALA A 254 -3.90 -17.83 19.38
N TRP A 255 -4.49 -18.40 20.43
CA TRP A 255 -4.29 -18.01 21.82
C TRP A 255 -3.68 -19.15 22.62
N ALA A 256 -2.72 -18.82 23.52
CA ALA A 256 -2.20 -19.68 24.56
C ALA A 256 -2.58 -19.08 25.92
N GLY A 257 -3.70 -19.55 26.51
CA GLY A 257 -4.30 -18.83 27.64
C GLY A 257 -4.71 -17.42 27.21
N ASP A 258 -4.19 -16.39 27.87
CA ASP A 258 -4.48 -14.98 27.55
C ASP A 258 -3.45 -14.33 26.59
N GLU A 259 -2.50 -15.11 26.08
CA GLU A 259 -1.45 -14.63 25.21
C GLU A 259 -1.80 -14.91 23.74
N VAL A 260 -1.72 -13.88 22.86
CA VAL A 260 -1.79 -14.05 21.42
C VAL A 260 -0.49 -14.68 20.94
N ALA A 261 -0.57 -15.86 20.33
CA ALA A 261 0.58 -16.60 19.80
C ALA A 261 0.86 -16.27 18.33
N ALA A 262 -0.20 -16.11 17.54
CA ALA A 262 -0.13 -15.82 16.12
C ALA A 262 -1.46 -15.28 15.61
N SER A 263 -1.44 -14.60 14.44
CA SER A 263 -2.65 -14.17 13.75
C SER A 263 -2.51 -14.31 12.23
N VAL A 264 -3.64 -14.56 11.57
CA VAL A 264 -3.87 -14.35 10.15
C VAL A 264 -5.04 -13.39 10.03
N GLN A 265 -4.77 -12.20 9.54
CA GLN A 265 -5.76 -11.14 9.35
C GLN A 265 -6.17 -11.13 7.89
N SER A 266 -7.43 -11.43 7.63
CA SER A 266 -7.98 -11.55 6.28
C SER A 266 -8.94 -10.43 5.98
N TRP A 267 -9.05 -10.05 4.69
CA TRP A 267 -9.99 -9.08 4.13
C TRP A 267 -10.73 -9.65 2.93
N ILE A 268 -11.93 -9.10 2.68
CA ILE A 268 -12.68 -9.30 1.45
C ILE A 268 -13.01 -7.91 0.91
N TRP A 269 -12.36 -7.53 -0.17
CA TRP A 269 -12.60 -6.26 -0.86
C TRP A 269 -13.75 -6.44 -1.84
N THR A 270 -14.98 -6.18 -1.38
CA THR A 270 -16.19 -6.48 -2.14
C THR A 270 -16.24 -5.73 -3.47
N ASP A 271 -15.96 -4.43 -3.45
CA ASP A 271 -16.00 -3.59 -4.64
C ASP A 271 -14.93 -3.99 -5.68
N GLU A 272 -13.72 -4.37 -5.20
CA GLU A 272 -12.67 -4.91 -6.06
C GLU A 272 -13.12 -6.22 -6.72
N ASN A 273 -13.69 -7.13 -5.92
CA ASN A 273 -14.22 -8.40 -6.40
C ASN A 273 -15.30 -8.22 -7.46
N GLU A 274 -16.23 -7.30 -7.25
CA GLU A 274 -17.28 -6.97 -8.22
C GLU A 274 -16.69 -6.41 -9.52
N THR A 275 -15.75 -5.47 -9.41
CA THR A 275 -15.09 -4.84 -10.57
C THR A 275 -14.31 -5.84 -11.40
N LEU A 276 -13.58 -6.75 -10.75
CA LEU A 276 -12.76 -7.78 -11.41
C LEU A 276 -13.53 -9.04 -11.78
N GLY A 277 -14.76 -9.22 -11.30
CA GLY A 277 -15.56 -10.43 -11.54
C GLY A 277 -14.98 -11.66 -10.86
N VAL A 278 -14.37 -11.53 -9.68
CA VAL A 278 -13.75 -12.62 -8.91
C VAL A 278 -14.42 -12.77 -7.53
N SER A 279 -14.17 -13.90 -6.87
CA SER A 279 -14.55 -14.13 -5.46
C SER A 279 -13.28 -14.39 -4.67
N ARG A 280 -12.64 -13.33 -4.19
CA ARG A 280 -11.30 -13.32 -3.64
C ARG A 280 -11.25 -12.78 -2.22
N GLY A 281 -10.49 -13.48 -1.35
CA GLY A 281 -10.06 -12.95 -0.06
C GLY A 281 -8.56 -12.64 -0.06
N TRP A 282 -8.14 -11.74 0.83
CA TRP A 282 -6.75 -11.39 1.03
C TRP A 282 -6.29 -11.79 2.43
N LEU A 283 -5.10 -12.37 2.53
CA LEU A 283 -4.40 -12.60 3.80
C LEU A 283 -3.35 -11.48 3.93
N GLU A 284 -3.77 -10.35 4.51
CA GLU A 284 -2.97 -9.12 4.54
C GLU A 284 -1.85 -9.15 5.57
N ARG A 285 -2.10 -9.76 6.72
CA ARG A 285 -1.12 -9.83 7.80
C ARG A 285 -1.08 -11.25 8.37
N ILE A 286 0.08 -11.87 8.27
CA ILE A 286 0.33 -13.21 8.79
C ILE A 286 1.50 -13.11 9.76
N SER A 287 1.25 -13.29 11.04
CA SER A 287 2.25 -13.13 12.08
C SER A 287 2.31 -14.32 13.02
N VAL A 288 3.52 -14.70 13.44
CA VAL A 288 3.77 -15.69 14.51
C VAL A 288 4.85 -15.12 15.41
N ARG A 289 4.55 -14.95 16.69
CA ARG A 289 5.52 -14.49 17.69
C ARG A 289 6.70 -15.45 17.79
N ARG A 290 7.90 -14.96 18.07
CA ARG A 290 9.15 -15.74 18.05
C ARG A 290 9.09 -17.02 18.88
N SER A 291 8.49 -16.97 20.07
CA SER A 291 8.31 -18.10 20.99
C SER A 291 7.49 -19.25 20.42
N TRP A 292 6.66 -18.97 19.40
CA TRP A 292 5.71 -19.91 18.81
C TRP A 292 6.09 -20.36 17.39
N ARG A 293 7.19 -19.86 16.83
CA ARG A 293 7.68 -20.24 15.50
C ARG A 293 8.15 -21.69 15.44
N ARG A 294 8.18 -22.24 14.21
CA ARG A 294 8.64 -23.60 13.88
C ARG A 294 7.86 -24.73 14.56
N ARG A 295 6.60 -24.48 14.90
CA ARG A 295 5.67 -25.47 15.47
C ARG A 295 4.50 -25.82 14.54
N GLY A 296 4.53 -25.39 13.27
CA GLY A 296 3.44 -25.58 12.31
C GLY A 296 2.27 -24.60 12.44
N LEU A 297 2.34 -23.65 13.38
CA LEU A 297 1.23 -22.74 13.72
C LEU A 297 0.79 -21.86 12.53
N ALA A 298 1.74 -21.27 11.77
CA ALA A 298 1.40 -20.48 10.60
C ALA A 298 0.59 -21.28 9.59
N ARG A 299 1.02 -22.53 9.28
CA ARG A 299 0.30 -23.43 8.36
C ARG A 299 -1.12 -23.72 8.84
N ALA A 300 -1.28 -23.98 10.13
CA ALA A 300 -2.60 -24.29 10.71
C ALA A 300 -3.54 -23.08 10.61
N LEU A 301 -3.05 -21.87 10.96
CA LEU A 301 -3.85 -20.65 10.89
C LEU A 301 -4.19 -20.25 9.45
N ILE A 302 -3.25 -20.37 8.52
CA ILE A 302 -3.51 -20.08 7.10
C ILE A 302 -4.57 -21.05 6.56
N ALA A 303 -4.46 -22.36 6.81
CA ALA A 303 -5.48 -23.31 6.41
C ALA A 303 -6.85 -22.95 7.00
N SER A 304 -6.92 -22.58 8.29
CA SER A 304 -8.16 -22.12 8.91
C SER A 304 -8.71 -20.84 8.29
N ALA A 305 -7.86 -19.88 7.93
CA ALA A 305 -8.27 -18.65 7.26
C ALA A 305 -8.83 -18.92 5.86
N LEU A 306 -8.19 -19.81 5.10
CA LEU A 306 -8.65 -20.20 3.77
C LEU A 306 -10.02 -20.91 3.83
N ILE A 307 -10.25 -21.76 4.83
CA ILE A 307 -11.55 -22.41 5.07
C ILE A 307 -12.62 -21.37 5.40
N GLU A 308 -12.32 -20.41 6.27
CA GLU A 308 -13.26 -19.31 6.57
C GLU A 308 -13.60 -18.49 5.33
N LEU A 309 -12.59 -18.13 4.52
CA LEU A 309 -12.83 -17.41 3.28
C LEU A 309 -13.72 -18.22 2.32
N HIS A 310 -13.54 -19.55 2.26
CA HIS A 310 -14.41 -20.43 1.48
C HIS A 310 -15.86 -20.41 2.02
N GLU A 311 -16.06 -20.50 3.32
CA GLU A 311 -17.37 -20.41 3.97
C GLU A 311 -18.07 -19.07 3.73
N ARG A 312 -17.30 -17.99 3.49
CA ARG A 312 -17.79 -16.67 3.05
C ARG A 312 -18.01 -16.56 1.54
N GLY A 313 -17.86 -17.67 0.79
CA GLY A 313 -18.12 -17.72 -0.65
C GLY A 313 -16.92 -17.35 -1.53
N MET A 314 -15.72 -17.20 -0.96
CA MET A 314 -14.52 -16.95 -1.76
C MET A 314 -14.04 -18.24 -2.42
N THR A 315 -13.56 -18.12 -3.65
CA THR A 315 -13.01 -19.26 -4.44
C THR A 315 -11.50 -19.24 -4.52
N GLU A 316 -10.89 -18.09 -4.24
CA GLU A 316 -9.45 -17.89 -4.24
C GLU A 316 -9.01 -16.94 -3.13
N ALA A 317 -7.74 -17.02 -2.76
CA ALA A 317 -7.11 -16.10 -1.80
C ALA A 317 -5.77 -15.61 -2.32
N MET A 318 -5.41 -14.39 -1.96
CA MET A 318 -4.11 -13.79 -2.29
C MET A 318 -3.37 -13.32 -1.04
N LEU A 319 -2.06 -13.19 -1.18
CA LEU A 319 -1.18 -12.59 -0.18
C LEU A 319 0.06 -11.96 -0.83
N GLY A 320 0.66 -10.99 -0.14
CA GLY A 320 1.97 -10.46 -0.48
C GLY A 320 3.08 -11.07 0.36
N VAL A 321 4.26 -11.33 -0.22
CA VAL A 321 5.42 -11.83 0.51
C VAL A 321 6.72 -11.26 -0.03
N ASP A 322 7.62 -10.92 0.87
CA ASP A 322 9.01 -10.62 0.56
C ASP A 322 9.74 -11.90 0.14
N ALA A 323 10.32 -11.91 -1.06
CA ALA A 323 10.99 -13.07 -1.64
C ALA A 323 12.21 -13.53 -0.81
N GLU A 324 12.82 -12.60 -0.06
CA GLU A 324 14.00 -12.85 0.78
C GLU A 324 13.64 -12.94 2.29
N ASN A 325 12.37 -13.21 2.60
CA ASN A 325 11.91 -13.28 3.98
C ASN A 325 12.71 -14.34 4.77
N PRO A 326 13.44 -13.95 5.86
CA PRO A 326 14.33 -14.85 6.58
C PRO A 326 13.59 -15.93 7.38
N THR A 327 12.27 -15.81 7.55
CA THR A 327 11.46 -16.77 8.32
C THR A 327 11.09 -18.01 7.52
N GLY A 328 11.34 -18.03 6.21
CA GLY A 328 10.94 -19.13 5.31
C GLY A 328 9.45 -19.11 4.97
N ALA A 329 8.80 -17.95 5.03
CA ALA A 329 7.37 -17.79 4.81
C ALA A 329 6.91 -18.32 3.44
N LEU A 330 7.71 -18.14 2.38
CA LEU A 330 7.40 -18.63 1.05
C LEU A 330 7.11 -20.14 1.04
N SER A 331 7.96 -20.96 1.68
CA SER A 331 7.74 -22.41 1.74
C SER A 331 6.49 -22.79 2.54
N VAL A 332 6.10 -22.00 3.53
CA VAL A 332 4.85 -22.23 4.26
C VAL A 332 3.67 -21.98 3.34
N TYR A 333 3.66 -20.90 2.56
CA TYR A 333 2.59 -20.57 1.63
C TYR A 333 2.46 -21.62 0.51
N GLU A 334 3.59 -22.03 -0.08
CA GLU A 334 3.62 -23.13 -1.06
C GLU A 334 3.06 -24.43 -0.47
N SER A 335 3.35 -24.75 0.81
CA SER A 335 2.87 -25.95 1.48
C SER A 335 1.36 -26.00 1.70
N VAL A 336 0.68 -24.86 1.65
CA VAL A 336 -0.80 -24.74 1.68
C VAL A 336 -1.39 -24.43 0.30
N GLY A 337 -0.57 -24.55 -0.75
CA GLY A 337 -0.98 -24.52 -2.15
C GLY A 337 -1.06 -23.15 -2.78
N PHE A 338 -0.40 -22.13 -2.22
CA PHE A 338 -0.19 -20.87 -2.93
C PHE A 338 0.87 -21.04 -4.02
N GLU A 339 0.67 -20.33 -5.11
CA GLU A 339 1.62 -20.21 -6.22
C GLU A 339 1.92 -18.73 -6.49
N VAL A 340 3.10 -18.42 -7.03
CA VAL A 340 3.46 -17.05 -7.40
C VAL A 340 2.61 -16.62 -8.59
N LYS A 341 1.86 -15.54 -8.44
CA LYS A 341 1.05 -14.91 -9.49
C LYS A 341 1.80 -13.76 -10.14
N VAL A 342 2.34 -12.85 -9.33
CA VAL A 342 3.06 -11.65 -9.79
C VAL A 342 4.38 -11.52 -9.04
N ARG A 343 5.43 -11.11 -9.75
CA ARG A 343 6.71 -10.71 -9.18
C ARG A 343 6.83 -9.21 -9.20
N SER A 344 7.36 -8.63 -8.13
CA SER A 344 7.61 -7.20 -8.03
C SER A 344 9.04 -6.92 -7.61
N SER A 345 9.58 -5.80 -8.08
CA SER A 345 10.91 -5.32 -7.75
C SER A 345 10.81 -4.04 -6.91
N SER A 346 11.55 -3.98 -5.81
CA SER A 346 11.82 -2.75 -5.09
C SER A 346 13.03 -2.08 -5.71
N TYR A 347 12.88 -0.85 -6.13
CA TYR A 347 13.96 -0.03 -6.69
C TYR A 347 14.41 1.01 -5.67
N ARG A 348 15.71 1.32 -5.68
CA ARG A 348 16.31 2.37 -4.84
C ARG A 348 17.29 3.23 -5.66
N LYS A 349 17.38 4.52 -5.26
CA LYS A 349 18.32 5.49 -5.75
C LYS A 349 18.69 6.43 -4.59
N PRO A 350 19.96 6.89 -4.44
CA PRO A 350 20.29 7.90 -3.44
C PRO A 350 19.47 9.18 -3.64
N LEU A 351 19.01 9.79 -2.54
CA LEU A 351 18.25 11.04 -2.61
C LEU A 351 19.10 12.20 -3.12
N ALA A 352 20.41 12.19 -2.84
CA ALA A 352 21.37 13.27 -3.12
C ALA A 352 21.91 13.31 -4.56
N GLU A 353 21.52 12.35 -5.41
CA GLU A 353 21.94 12.29 -6.81
C GLU A 353 21.11 13.13 -7.77
#